data_12655cca9d16f0414782fcd6359701a4
#
_entry.id   12655cca9d16f0414782fcd6359701a4
#
_cell.length_a   1.000
_cell.length_b   1.000
_cell.length_c   1.000
_cell.angle_alpha   90.00
_cell.angle_beta   90.00
_cell.angle_gamma   90.00
#
_symmetry.space_group_name_H-M   'P 1'
#
loop_
_entity.id
_entity.type
_entity.pdbx_description
1 polymer ?
#
loop_
_entity_poly.entity_id
_entity_poly.type
_entity_poly.pdbx_seq_one_letter_code
_entity_poly.pdbx_strand_id
1 'polypeptide(L)'
;VHDPDPPFRPIRRSDGYLPLEDYGLIGDGTTAALVGMDGSIPWLCLPRFDAQPLFCGLLDHARGGHFTVAPTDPLEGRQRYQLDTGVLETELRSATGVLRVTDAMVVRPGSDLGDDAPADRSELVRSAIVVSGHVRVSVEIAPQGGAQLRPVLSGLEIRVASQPNLRLHLRADRPLDGVHTTVDLAQGERLELVLSWGRFHRHHRFDAAAMLRHTADAWRSWMRTCTYDGPEQALVRRSAITLKLCDHWVSGSVVAAPTSSLPAPIGGVRNWDYRYVWIRDASYAVYALRRIGFRNEADAFLGWVLDAFERSGQPRIMYDIDGDPVPDELVDTGLEGYRASSPVRWGNGATDQRQHDVYGEILDCADQWLRTGGELQPVLWSNLSDLAEAAGRSWQEPDQGIWEVRSAGRVFTYSAALCQVALQRAASIGERFDLPGPIAMWRSTANEIREAILKNSWDERARTLSAHLDGGGELDASLLALPLRRVVPADHPRMTATTAAVADRLGAGGGLLYRYLHEESPDGLPGDEGAFVLCSFWLVDNLTAQGRLEDAERLYGSLCARASTVGLLAEQIDPSTGAFIGNFPQAFSHIGIISSGVKLARAKAGA
;
A
#
# COMPACT_ATOMS: atom_id res chain seq x y z
N VAL A 1 -10.28 2.89 -19.61
CA VAL A 1 -11.37 3.81 -19.93
C VAL A 1 -12.02 4.19 -18.62
N HIS A 2 -11.77 5.40 -18.14
CA HIS A 2 -12.47 5.92 -16.98
C HIS A 2 -13.91 6.17 -17.43
N ASP A 3 -14.85 5.34 -16.98
CA ASP A 3 -16.28 5.65 -17.13
C ASP A 3 -16.54 6.86 -16.22
N PRO A 4 -16.87 8.04 -16.76
CA PRO A 4 -17.04 9.24 -15.94
C PRO A 4 -18.18 9.09 -14.92
N ASP A 5 -19.12 8.17 -15.15
CA ASP A 5 -20.26 7.88 -14.28
C ASP A 5 -20.50 6.36 -14.16
N PRO A 6 -19.80 5.67 -13.22
CA PRO A 6 -20.06 4.26 -12.99
C PRO A 6 -21.54 4.03 -12.62
N PRO A 7 -22.11 2.86 -12.93
CA PRO A 7 -23.50 2.57 -12.61
C PRO A 7 -23.73 2.57 -11.09
N PHE A 8 -24.93 2.96 -10.67
CA PHE A 8 -25.36 2.74 -9.30
C PHE A 8 -25.44 1.24 -9.00
N ARG A 9 -24.97 0.84 -7.84
CA ARG A 9 -25.01 -0.54 -7.35
C ARG A 9 -25.71 -0.60 -5.99
N PRO A 10 -26.46 -1.67 -5.69
CA PRO A 10 -27.04 -1.85 -4.36
C PRO A 10 -25.96 -1.82 -3.28
N ILE A 11 -26.21 -1.09 -2.19
CA ILE A 11 -25.35 -1.09 -1.01
C ILE A 11 -25.60 -2.41 -0.26
N ARG A 12 -24.63 -3.30 -0.31
CA ARG A 12 -24.71 -4.63 0.32
C ARG A 12 -23.69 -4.71 1.45
N ARG A 13 -24.13 -5.21 2.60
CA ARG A 13 -23.24 -5.51 3.72
C ARG A 13 -23.31 -7.00 4.05
N SER A 14 -22.16 -7.57 4.39
CA SER A 14 -22.07 -8.92 4.96
C SER A 14 -21.64 -8.78 6.41
N ASP A 15 -22.45 -9.30 7.32
CA ASP A 15 -22.20 -9.21 8.77
C ASP A 15 -21.99 -7.77 9.29
N GLY A 16 -22.65 -6.78 8.66
CA GLY A 16 -22.50 -5.36 8.99
C GLY A 16 -21.43 -4.60 8.19
N TYR A 17 -20.56 -5.29 7.47
CA TYR A 17 -19.44 -4.72 6.73
C TYR A 17 -19.69 -4.59 5.23
N LEU A 18 -19.21 -3.49 4.63
CA LEU A 18 -19.08 -3.39 3.18
C LEU A 18 -17.95 -4.29 2.68
N PRO A 19 -18.02 -4.83 1.44
CA PRO A 19 -16.86 -5.39 0.76
C PRO A 19 -15.72 -4.38 0.65
N LEU A 20 -14.45 -4.84 0.71
CA LEU A 20 -13.29 -3.94 0.64
C LEU A 20 -13.22 -3.17 -0.69
N GLU A 21 -13.67 -3.76 -1.78
CA GLU A 21 -13.76 -3.13 -3.10
C GLU A 21 -14.76 -1.97 -3.19
N ASP A 22 -15.59 -1.77 -2.18
CA ASP A 22 -16.56 -0.68 -2.09
C ASP A 22 -16.07 0.50 -1.24
N TYR A 23 -14.76 0.60 -0.99
CA TYR A 23 -14.15 1.74 -0.34
C TYR A 23 -13.23 2.51 -1.28
N GLY A 24 -13.23 3.85 -1.13
CA GLY A 24 -12.23 4.75 -1.66
C GLY A 24 -11.26 5.22 -0.57
N LEU A 25 -10.06 5.66 -0.95
CA LEU A 25 -9.02 6.19 -0.05
C LEU A 25 -8.86 7.70 -0.26
N ILE A 26 -8.84 8.47 0.82
CA ILE A 26 -8.45 9.88 0.83
C ILE A 26 -7.33 10.11 1.85
N GLY A 27 -6.47 11.09 1.64
CA GLY A 27 -5.34 11.37 2.54
C GLY A 27 -4.69 12.72 2.27
N ASP A 28 -3.79 13.13 3.17
CA ASP A 28 -3.11 14.44 3.16
C ASP A 28 -1.58 14.32 3.33
N GLY A 29 -1.03 13.09 3.20
CA GLY A 29 0.39 12.82 3.39
C GLY A 29 0.85 12.73 4.84
N THR A 30 -0.09 12.75 5.80
CA THR A 30 0.19 12.42 7.20
C THR A 30 -0.65 11.25 7.67
N THR A 31 -1.85 11.14 7.14
CA THR A 31 -2.81 10.09 7.43
C THR A 31 -3.75 9.86 6.25
N ALA A 32 -4.54 8.78 6.33
CA ALA A 32 -5.54 8.45 5.33
C ALA A 32 -6.82 7.89 5.94
N ALA A 33 -7.93 8.06 5.23
CA ALA A 33 -9.23 7.51 5.60
C ALA A 33 -9.83 6.66 4.48
N LEU A 34 -10.50 5.58 4.84
CA LEU A 34 -11.35 4.82 3.93
C LEU A 34 -12.79 5.37 3.97
N VAL A 35 -13.31 5.66 2.78
CA VAL A 35 -14.68 6.17 2.59
C VAL A 35 -15.50 5.09 1.89
N GLY A 36 -16.51 4.57 2.56
CA GLY A 36 -17.42 3.57 2.03
C GLY A 36 -18.39 4.11 0.99
N MET A 37 -18.80 3.25 0.06
CA MET A 37 -19.85 3.55 -0.92
C MET A 37 -21.21 3.88 -0.25
N ASP A 38 -21.35 3.63 1.04
CA ASP A 38 -22.49 3.97 1.89
C ASP A 38 -22.40 5.36 2.55
N GLY A 39 -21.34 6.13 2.26
CA GLY A 39 -21.08 7.43 2.84
C GLY A 39 -20.45 7.41 4.24
N SER A 40 -20.04 6.25 4.76
CA SER A 40 -19.35 6.12 6.03
C SER A 40 -17.83 6.28 5.87
N ILE A 41 -17.17 6.73 6.93
CA ILE A 41 -15.71 6.65 7.12
C ILE A 41 -15.47 5.76 8.33
N PRO A 42 -15.30 4.44 8.16
CA PRO A 42 -15.09 3.50 9.27
C PRO A 42 -13.62 3.31 9.61
N TRP A 43 -12.68 3.94 8.89
CA TRP A 43 -11.25 3.85 9.15
C TRP A 43 -10.57 5.21 9.05
N LEU A 44 -9.93 5.64 10.13
CA LEU A 44 -9.11 6.85 10.19
C LEU A 44 -8.22 6.79 11.43
N CYS A 45 -6.91 6.86 11.24
CA CYS A 45 -5.92 7.03 12.31
C CYS A 45 -5.52 8.50 12.42
N LEU A 46 -5.44 9.06 13.61
CA LEU A 46 -5.03 10.46 13.85
C LEU A 46 -4.01 10.55 14.97
N PRO A 47 -2.99 11.43 14.83
CA PRO A 47 -2.78 12.38 13.73
C PRO A 47 -2.04 11.77 12.53
N ARG A 48 -1.54 10.52 12.61
CA ARG A 48 -0.69 9.87 11.61
C ARG A 48 -1.19 8.46 11.28
N PHE A 49 -0.65 7.86 10.19
CA PHE A 49 -0.99 6.49 9.76
C PHE A 49 -0.87 5.46 10.89
N ASP A 50 0.22 5.48 11.64
CA ASP A 50 0.59 4.53 12.69
C ASP A 50 -0.01 4.85 14.06
N ALA A 51 -0.76 5.95 14.17
CA ALA A 51 -1.44 6.32 15.41
C ALA A 51 -2.62 5.40 15.72
N GLN A 52 -3.09 5.47 16.96
CA GLN A 52 -4.32 4.79 17.37
C GLN A 52 -5.50 5.28 16.52
N PRO A 53 -6.35 4.38 15.97
CA PRO A 53 -7.45 4.79 15.14
C PRO A 53 -8.49 5.61 15.91
N LEU A 54 -8.94 6.70 15.28
CA LEU A 54 -10.12 7.45 15.73
C LEU A 54 -11.39 6.69 15.37
N PHE A 55 -11.42 6.15 14.16
CA PHE A 55 -12.47 5.25 13.68
C PHE A 55 -11.83 3.94 13.25
N CYS A 56 -12.33 2.83 13.75
CA CYS A 56 -11.99 1.47 13.35
C CYS A 56 -13.24 0.58 13.17
N GLY A 57 -14.36 1.16 12.73
CA GLY A 57 -15.56 0.43 12.34
C GLY A 57 -15.31 -0.60 11.22
N LEU A 58 -14.18 -0.48 10.52
CA LEU A 58 -13.68 -1.48 9.59
C LEU A 58 -13.31 -2.80 10.28
N LEU A 59 -12.89 -2.77 11.56
CA LEU A 59 -12.51 -3.95 12.35
C LEU A 59 -13.56 -4.34 13.40
N ASP A 60 -14.51 -3.45 13.69
CA ASP A 60 -15.65 -3.74 14.57
C ASP A 60 -16.78 -2.75 14.23
N HIS A 61 -17.72 -3.19 13.41
CA HIS A 61 -18.76 -2.32 12.89
C HIS A 61 -19.67 -1.75 13.99
N ALA A 62 -19.80 -2.44 15.11
CA ALA A 62 -20.68 -2.03 16.21
C ALA A 62 -19.98 -1.09 17.22
N ARG A 63 -18.67 -1.26 17.44
CA ARG A 63 -17.93 -0.57 18.51
C ARG A 63 -16.75 0.27 18.01
N GLY A 64 -16.28 0.03 16.80
CA GLY A 64 -15.09 0.68 16.24
C GLY A 64 -15.30 2.15 15.88
N GLY A 65 -16.55 2.59 15.73
CA GLY A 65 -16.86 3.98 15.43
C GLY A 65 -16.71 4.34 13.95
N HIS A 66 -17.31 5.46 13.56
CA HIS A 66 -17.34 5.94 12.19
C HIS A 66 -17.72 7.42 12.10
N PHE A 67 -17.58 8.00 10.89
CA PHE A 67 -18.16 9.29 10.53
C PHE A 67 -18.98 9.14 9.24
N THR A 68 -20.30 9.14 9.36
CA THR A 68 -21.23 8.91 8.24
C THR A 68 -21.92 10.20 7.82
N VAL A 69 -22.04 10.39 6.50
CA VAL A 69 -22.88 11.41 5.86
C VAL A 69 -23.62 10.70 4.70
N ALA A 70 -24.91 10.46 4.86
CA ALA A 70 -25.69 9.65 3.93
C ALA A 70 -27.17 10.01 4.00
N PRO A 71 -28.00 9.63 3.01
CA PRO A 71 -29.45 9.56 3.20
C PRO A 71 -29.78 8.67 4.40
N THR A 72 -30.90 8.93 5.07
CA THR A 72 -31.36 8.07 6.19
C THR A 72 -31.68 6.63 5.74
N ASP A 73 -31.95 6.43 4.46
CA ASP A 73 -32.31 5.16 3.83
C ASP A 73 -31.57 4.97 2.48
N PRO A 74 -30.24 4.85 2.47
CA PRO A 74 -29.48 4.70 1.23
C PRO A 74 -29.74 3.30 0.63
N LEU A 75 -30.15 3.25 -0.65
CA LEU A 75 -30.46 2.01 -1.38
C LEU A 75 -29.31 1.57 -2.28
N GLU A 76 -28.78 2.52 -3.03
CA GLU A 76 -27.73 2.29 -4.00
C GLU A 76 -26.66 3.37 -3.88
N GLY A 77 -25.41 3.01 -4.23
CA GLY A 77 -24.29 3.94 -4.25
C GLY A 77 -23.45 3.78 -5.49
N ARG A 78 -22.64 4.79 -5.76
CA ARG A 78 -21.53 4.75 -6.71
C ARG A 78 -20.43 5.70 -6.26
N GLN A 79 -19.19 5.37 -6.56
CA GLN A 79 -18.03 6.20 -6.23
C GLN A 79 -17.17 6.46 -7.45
N ARG A 80 -16.58 7.65 -7.51
CA ARG A 80 -15.51 8.01 -8.45
C ARG A 80 -14.58 9.04 -7.83
N TYR A 81 -13.36 9.07 -8.29
CA TYR A 81 -12.49 10.21 -8.00
C TYR A 81 -12.69 11.31 -9.04
N GLN A 82 -12.52 12.55 -8.63
CA GLN A 82 -12.26 13.61 -9.60
C GLN A 82 -10.95 13.29 -10.34
N LEU A 83 -10.94 13.52 -11.65
CA LEU A 83 -9.82 13.13 -12.51
C LEU A 83 -8.49 13.67 -11.97
N ASP A 84 -7.50 12.78 -11.86
CA ASP A 84 -6.14 13.07 -11.38
C ASP A 84 -6.05 13.67 -9.98
N THR A 85 -6.95 13.30 -9.08
CA THR A 85 -6.97 13.80 -7.70
C THR A 85 -7.14 12.71 -6.65
N GLY A 86 -6.87 13.07 -5.37
CA GLY A 86 -7.29 12.33 -4.18
C GLY A 86 -8.65 12.76 -3.64
N VAL A 87 -9.46 13.50 -4.42
CA VAL A 87 -10.81 13.94 -4.04
C VAL A 87 -11.84 12.93 -4.52
N LEU A 88 -12.60 12.37 -3.59
CA LEU A 88 -13.58 11.31 -3.84
C LEU A 88 -15.00 11.85 -3.86
N GLU A 89 -15.80 11.43 -4.83
CA GLU A 89 -17.24 11.68 -4.91
C GLU A 89 -18.00 10.37 -4.71
N THR A 90 -18.90 10.36 -3.73
CA THR A 90 -19.84 9.27 -3.46
C THR A 90 -21.24 9.76 -3.75
N GLU A 91 -21.95 9.13 -4.68
CA GLU A 91 -23.38 9.40 -4.91
C GLU A 91 -24.23 8.28 -4.32
N LEU A 92 -25.21 8.70 -3.53
CA LEU A 92 -26.11 7.83 -2.79
C LEU A 92 -27.55 8.08 -3.23
N ARG A 93 -28.22 7.04 -3.69
CA ARG A 93 -29.63 7.08 -4.09
C ARG A 93 -30.51 6.59 -2.94
N SER A 94 -31.51 7.38 -2.60
CA SER A 94 -32.64 7.01 -1.74
C SER A 94 -33.93 6.88 -2.56
N ALA A 95 -35.04 6.56 -1.90
CA ALA A 95 -36.35 6.53 -2.55
C ALA A 95 -36.79 7.90 -3.08
N THR A 96 -36.27 9.01 -2.53
CA THR A 96 -36.77 10.37 -2.79
C THR A 96 -35.79 11.25 -3.56
N GLY A 97 -34.51 10.84 -3.70
CA GLY A 97 -33.53 11.64 -4.39
C GLY A 97 -32.13 11.07 -4.39
N VAL A 98 -31.17 11.84 -4.89
CA VAL A 98 -29.77 11.51 -4.97
C VAL A 98 -28.94 12.54 -4.23
N LEU A 99 -28.14 12.08 -3.26
CA LEU A 99 -27.14 12.86 -2.53
C LEU A 99 -25.75 12.59 -3.11
N ARG A 100 -24.97 13.63 -3.40
CA ARG A 100 -23.53 13.52 -3.66
C ARG A 100 -22.77 14.03 -2.46
N VAL A 101 -21.86 13.24 -1.92
CA VAL A 101 -20.89 13.63 -0.91
C VAL A 101 -19.53 13.70 -1.57
N THR A 102 -18.85 14.83 -1.45
CA THR A 102 -17.48 15.03 -1.93
C THR A 102 -16.55 15.09 -0.73
N ASP A 103 -15.61 14.18 -0.65
CA ASP A 103 -14.72 13.97 0.48
C ASP A 103 -13.27 14.24 0.09
N ALA A 104 -12.55 14.99 0.92
CA ALA A 104 -11.11 15.17 0.80
C ALA A 104 -10.46 15.48 2.15
N MET A 105 -9.24 15.01 2.36
CA MET A 105 -8.33 15.60 3.33
C MET A 105 -7.68 16.83 2.70
N VAL A 106 -7.69 17.95 3.43
CA VAL A 106 -7.42 19.27 2.87
C VAL A 106 -5.94 19.58 2.89
N VAL A 107 -5.40 19.98 1.74
CA VAL A 107 -4.05 20.51 1.64
C VAL A 107 -4.05 22.05 1.65
N ARG A 108 -2.93 22.66 2.04
CA ARG A 108 -2.77 24.11 2.06
C ARG A 108 -2.85 24.69 0.65
N PRO A 109 -3.50 25.83 0.46
CA PRO A 109 -3.51 26.50 -0.84
C PRO A 109 -2.10 26.81 -1.35
N GLY A 110 -1.83 26.46 -2.61
CA GLY A 110 -0.53 26.67 -3.24
C GLY A 110 0.56 25.69 -2.86
N SER A 111 0.24 24.61 -2.13
CA SER A 111 1.21 23.54 -1.87
C SER A 111 1.60 22.83 -3.16
N ASP A 112 2.88 22.52 -3.30
CA ASP A 112 3.39 21.53 -4.22
C ASP A 112 3.47 20.16 -3.50
N LEU A 113 2.75 19.16 -4.00
CA LEU A 113 2.76 17.82 -3.38
C LEU A 113 4.03 17.03 -3.69
N GLY A 114 4.89 17.53 -4.57
CA GLY A 114 6.20 16.96 -4.86
C GLY A 114 7.31 17.50 -3.94
N ASP A 115 7.02 18.49 -3.10
CA ASP A 115 7.98 19.05 -2.15
C ASP A 115 7.95 18.29 -0.81
N ASP A 116 9.08 18.22 -0.11
CA ASP A 116 9.22 17.64 1.24
C ASP A 116 8.66 18.55 2.35
N ALA A 117 7.73 19.45 2.00
CA ALA A 117 7.12 20.38 2.92
C ALA A 117 5.74 19.90 3.37
N PRO A 118 5.39 20.05 4.68
CA PRO A 118 4.07 19.70 5.15
C PRO A 118 2.98 20.45 4.39
N ALA A 119 2.17 19.73 3.62
CA ALA A 119 1.06 20.31 2.86
C ALA A 119 -0.30 20.14 3.57
N ASP A 120 -0.38 19.29 4.59
CA ASP A 120 -1.58 18.99 5.36
C ASP A 120 -2.14 20.23 6.08
N ARG A 121 -3.46 20.24 6.27
CA ARG A 121 -4.14 21.22 7.14
C ARG A 121 -4.70 20.59 8.40
N SER A 122 -4.56 19.29 8.55
CA SER A 122 -5.22 18.51 9.60
C SER A 122 -6.75 18.74 9.59
N GLU A 123 -7.34 18.72 8.40
CA GLU A 123 -8.77 18.95 8.13
C GLU A 123 -9.30 17.95 7.11
N LEU A 124 -10.43 17.32 7.43
CA LEU A 124 -11.25 16.52 6.53
C LEU A 124 -12.50 17.31 6.17
N VAL A 125 -12.72 17.58 4.88
CA VAL A 125 -13.94 18.23 4.36
C VAL A 125 -14.87 17.17 3.78
N ARG A 126 -16.16 17.30 4.11
CA ARG A 126 -17.28 16.52 3.55
C ARG A 126 -18.35 17.48 3.06
N SER A 127 -18.52 17.60 1.75
CA SER A 127 -19.51 18.49 1.13
C SER A 127 -20.62 17.65 0.52
N ALA A 128 -21.82 17.70 1.09
CA ALA A 128 -23.00 16.98 0.65
C ALA A 128 -23.95 17.90 -0.12
N ILE A 129 -24.35 17.51 -1.35
CA ILE A 129 -25.32 18.25 -2.18
C ILE A 129 -26.40 17.32 -2.71
N VAL A 130 -27.66 17.75 -2.68
CA VAL A 130 -28.75 17.02 -3.33
C VAL A 130 -28.72 17.28 -4.84
N VAL A 131 -28.38 16.26 -5.61
CA VAL A 131 -28.27 16.32 -7.08
C VAL A 131 -29.64 16.31 -7.73
N SER A 132 -30.58 15.52 -7.17
CA SER A 132 -31.97 15.44 -7.66
C SER A 132 -32.92 15.07 -6.53
N GLY A 133 -34.14 15.57 -6.61
CA GLY A 133 -35.20 15.26 -5.67
C GLY A 133 -35.06 15.94 -4.31
N HIS A 134 -35.41 15.24 -3.27
CA HIS A 134 -35.33 15.67 -1.88
C HIS A 134 -34.76 14.55 -1.01
N VAL A 135 -33.82 14.88 -0.13
CA VAL A 135 -33.12 13.88 0.69
C VAL A 135 -33.07 14.32 2.15
N ARG A 136 -33.49 13.44 3.04
CA ARG A 136 -33.18 13.55 4.47
C ARG A 136 -31.79 12.98 4.70
N VAL A 137 -30.82 13.86 5.01
CA VAL A 137 -29.43 13.53 5.24
C VAL A 137 -29.20 13.24 6.71
N SER A 138 -28.60 12.10 7.03
CA SER A 138 -28.08 11.76 8.35
C SER A 138 -26.61 12.10 8.42
N VAL A 139 -26.20 12.79 9.48
CA VAL A 139 -24.80 13.01 9.89
C VAL A 139 -24.60 12.31 11.21
N GLU A 140 -23.64 11.40 11.27
CA GLU A 140 -23.30 10.69 12.51
C GLU A 140 -21.79 10.63 12.68
N ILE A 141 -21.28 11.06 13.84
CA ILE A 141 -19.86 10.98 14.21
C ILE A 141 -19.73 10.26 15.55
N ALA A 142 -19.18 9.08 15.54
CA ALA A 142 -19.03 8.18 16.68
C ALA A 142 -17.58 7.69 16.79
N PRO A 143 -16.67 8.40 17.49
CA PRO A 143 -15.31 7.91 17.71
C PRO A 143 -15.27 6.63 18.52
N GLN A 144 -14.25 5.79 18.25
CA GLN A 144 -13.99 4.59 19.04
C GLN A 144 -13.83 4.93 20.54
N GLY A 145 -14.43 4.11 21.40
CA GLY A 145 -14.37 4.31 22.86
C GLY A 145 -15.25 5.45 23.38
N GLY A 146 -16.05 6.04 22.51
CA GLY A 146 -16.98 7.11 22.84
C GLY A 146 -16.34 8.50 22.92
N ALA A 147 -17.19 9.52 22.94
CA ALA A 147 -16.75 10.91 22.95
C ALA A 147 -17.59 11.78 23.89
N GLN A 148 -16.94 12.79 24.48
CA GLN A 148 -17.61 13.92 25.14
C GLN A 148 -17.74 15.05 24.13
N LEU A 149 -18.96 15.54 23.96
CA LEU A 149 -19.28 16.63 23.06
C LEU A 149 -19.50 17.93 23.84
N ARG A 150 -18.95 18.99 23.32
CA ARG A 150 -19.20 20.33 23.83
C ARG A 150 -19.64 21.22 22.66
N PRO A 151 -20.88 21.73 22.67
CA PRO A 151 -21.28 22.73 21.69
C PRO A 151 -20.41 23.98 21.80
N VAL A 152 -19.98 24.49 20.64
CA VAL A 152 -19.22 25.73 20.48
C VAL A 152 -19.86 26.57 19.39
N LEU A 153 -19.46 27.83 19.28
CA LEU A 153 -20.12 28.82 18.40
C LEU A 153 -20.22 28.38 16.92
N SER A 154 -19.33 27.49 16.46
CA SER A 154 -19.22 27.06 15.06
C SER A 154 -19.35 25.55 14.86
N GLY A 155 -19.93 24.81 15.82
CA GLY A 155 -20.07 23.35 15.71
C GLY A 155 -19.87 22.63 17.04
N LEU A 156 -19.12 21.54 17.02
CA LEU A 156 -18.91 20.63 18.15
C LEU A 156 -17.42 20.47 18.43
N GLU A 157 -16.98 20.73 19.66
CA GLU A 157 -15.70 20.23 20.18
C GLU A 157 -15.93 18.77 20.63
N ILE A 158 -15.04 17.87 20.18
CA ILE A 158 -15.14 16.44 20.45
C ILE A 158 -13.88 16.00 21.18
N ARG A 159 -14.04 15.38 22.34
CA ARG A 159 -12.95 14.80 23.14
C ARG A 159 -13.14 13.30 23.23
N VAL A 160 -12.17 12.56 22.73
CA VAL A 160 -12.17 11.10 22.71
C VAL A 160 -11.52 10.58 24.00
N ALA A 161 -12.20 9.69 24.71
CA ALA A 161 -11.70 9.21 26.01
C ALA A 161 -10.41 8.39 25.87
N SER A 162 -10.30 7.59 24.80
CA SER A 162 -9.12 6.78 24.49
C SER A 162 -7.91 7.60 24.03
N GLN A 163 -8.13 8.86 23.59
CA GLN A 163 -7.09 9.75 23.05
C GLN A 163 -7.19 11.16 23.66
N PRO A 164 -6.86 11.34 24.94
CA PRO A 164 -7.12 12.58 25.67
C PRO A 164 -6.35 13.79 25.14
N ASN A 165 -5.25 13.56 24.44
CA ASN A 165 -4.45 14.61 23.79
C ASN A 165 -4.98 15.02 22.42
N LEU A 166 -5.85 14.23 21.82
CA LEU A 166 -6.47 14.53 20.53
C LEU A 166 -7.68 15.44 20.74
N ARG A 167 -7.63 16.62 20.14
CA ARG A 167 -8.74 17.58 20.15
C ARG A 167 -9.32 17.64 18.75
N LEU A 168 -10.61 17.37 18.65
CA LEU A 168 -11.34 17.42 17.38
C LEU A 168 -12.36 18.55 17.43
N HIS A 169 -12.57 19.17 16.28
CA HIS A 169 -13.61 20.16 16.09
C HIS A 169 -14.37 19.87 14.80
N LEU A 170 -15.64 19.50 14.91
CA LEU A 170 -16.55 19.36 13.77
C LEU A 170 -17.29 20.68 13.55
N ARG A 171 -16.98 21.35 12.44
CA ARG A 171 -17.67 22.56 12.00
C ARG A 171 -18.70 22.22 10.94
N ALA A 172 -19.81 22.96 10.91
CA ALA A 172 -20.83 22.85 9.89
C ALA A 172 -21.33 24.22 9.45
N ASP A 173 -21.90 24.32 8.26
CA ASP A 173 -22.54 25.53 7.74
C ASP A 173 -23.94 25.78 8.36
N ARG A 174 -24.43 24.83 9.15
CA ARG A 174 -25.69 24.88 9.91
C ARG A 174 -25.55 24.18 11.27
N PRO A 175 -26.46 24.43 12.24
CA PRO A 175 -26.40 23.80 13.56
C PRO A 175 -26.41 22.28 13.50
N LEU A 176 -25.61 21.67 14.38
CA LEU A 176 -25.59 20.23 14.64
C LEU A 176 -26.16 19.97 16.05
N ASP A 177 -27.10 19.06 16.17
CA ASP A 177 -27.79 18.76 17.44
C ASP A 177 -27.00 17.79 18.34
N GLY A 178 -25.87 17.25 17.87
CA GLY A 178 -25.03 16.31 18.61
C GLY A 178 -24.26 15.34 17.70
N VAL A 179 -23.97 14.14 18.20
CA VAL A 179 -23.27 13.08 17.44
C VAL A 179 -24.10 12.59 16.26
N HIS A 180 -25.42 12.67 16.36
CA HIS A 180 -26.36 12.30 15.31
C HIS A 180 -27.27 13.50 15.02
N THR A 181 -27.29 13.94 13.78
CA THR A 181 -28.14 15.06 13.30
C THR A 181 -28.75 14.67 11.97
N THR A 182 -30.04 15.00 11.77
CA THR A 182 -30.70 14.84 10.47
C THR A 182 -31.08 16.19 9.90
N VAL A 183 -30.90 16.35 8.58
CA VAL A 183 -31.18 17.59 7.85
C VAL A 183 -31.97 17.26 6.58
N ASP A 184 -33.11 17.91 6.39
CA ASP A 184 -33.87 17.80 5.14
C ASP A 184 -33.33 18.79 4.11
N LEU A 185 -32.93 18.28 2.94
CA LEU A 185 -32.37 19.07 1.85
C LEU A 185 -33.16 18.87 0.56
N ALA A 186 -33.45 19.96 -0.14
CA ALA A 186 -34.03 19.94 -1.48
C ALA A 186 -32.92 19.97 -2.55
N GLN A 187 -33.28 19.71 -3.80
CA GLN A 187 -32.37 19.75 -4.94
C GLN A 187 -31.59 21.09 -4.98
N GLY A 188 -30.27 20.99 -5.10
CA GLY A 188 -29.33 22.10 -5.13
C GLY A 188 -28.88 22.59 -3.75
N GLU A 189 -29.57 22.21 -2.67
CA GLU A 189 -29.15 22.54 -1.30
C GLU A 189 -27.95 21.72 -0.87
N ARG A 190 -27.16 22.29 0.07
CA ARG A 190 -25.89 21.72 0.55
C ARG A 190 -25.85 21.63 2.06
N LEU A 191 -25.01 20.72 2.53
CA LEU A 191 -24.52 20.61 3.89
C LEU A 191 -23.00 20.49 3.84
N GLU A 192 -22.33 21.43 4.47
CA GLU A 192 -20.87 21.52 4.48
C GLU A 192 -20.32 21.18 5.87
N LEU A 193 -19.42 20.23 5.95
CA LEU A 193 -18.82 19.75 7.19
C LEU A 193 -17.29 19.76 7.09
N VAL A 194 -16.63 20.18 8.17
CA VAL A 194 -15.16 20.10 8.30
C VAL A 194 -14.80 19.55 9.67
N LEU A 195 -14.20 18.37 9.69
CA LEU A 195 -13.57 17.80 10.87
C LEU A 195 -12.10 18.22 10.91
N SER A 196 -11.67 18.89 11.98
CA SER A 196 -10.28 19.32 12.17
C SER A 196 -9.70 18.77 13.45
N TRP A 197 -8.36 18.54 13.45
CA TRP A 197 -7.59 18.05 14.60
C TRP A 197 -6.30 18.85 14.81
N GLY A 198 -5.74 18.79 16.01
CA GLY A 198 -4.53 19.51 16.35
C GLY A 198 -4.79 20.97 16.77
N ARG A 199 -4.16 21.93 16.08
CA ARG A 199 -4.31 23.36 16.40
C ARG A 199 -5.58 23.91 15.77
N PHE A 200 -6.49 24.44 16.60
CA PHE A 200 -7.72 25.07 16.12
C PHE A 200 -7.44 26.43 15.50
N HIS A 201 -7.94 26.64 14.29
CA HIS A 201 -8.01 27.97 13.71
C HIS A 201 -9.15 28.78 14.36
N ARG A 202 -8.86 30.01 14.74
CA ARG A 202 -9.84 30.92 15.38
C ARG A 202 -10.96 31.40 14.44
N HIS A 203 -10.85 31.09 13.13
CA HIS A 203 -11.85 31.50 12.15
C HIS A 203 -13.07 30.58 12.17
N HIS A 204 -14.22 31.14 12.47
CA HIS A 204 -15.50 30.45 12.56
C HIS A 204 -16.09 30.07 11.18
N ARG A 205 -15.70 30.80 10.12
CA ARG A 205 -16.18 30.54 8.76
C ARG A 205 -15.15 29.72 7.97
N PHE A 206 -15.63 28.79 7.19
CA PHE A 206 -14.86 28.02 6.23
C PHE A 206 -15.56 28.05 4.87
N ASP A 207 -14.81 27.87 3.80
CA ASP A 207 -15.32 27.74 2.43
C ASP A 207 -14.93 26.33 1.93
N ALA A 208 -15.83 25.37 2.13
CA ALA A 208 -15.61 23.98 1.73
C ALA A 208 -15.35 23.86 0.22
N ALA A 209 -16.03 24.65 -0.60
CA ALA A 209 -15.83 24.65 -2.04
C ALA A 209 -14.42 25.14 -2.42
N ALA A 210 -13.89 26.17 -1.76
CA ALA A 210 -12.52 26.61 -1.96
C ALA A 210 -11.51 25.57 -1.47
N MET A 211 -11.76 24.94 -0.31
CA MET A 211 -10.91 23.86 0.23
C MET A 211 -10.80 22.70 -0.76
N LEU A 212 -11.92 22.23 -1.29
CA LEU A 212 -11.97 21.16 -2.29
C LEU A 212 -11.27 21.55 -3.59
N ARG A 213 -11.51 22.78 -4.10
CA ARG A 213 -10.84 23.26 -5.32
C ARG A 213 -9.33 23.32 -5.16
N HIS A 214 -8.82 23.94 -4.08
CA HIS A 214 -7.37 24.05 -3.85
C HIS A 214 -6.72 22.66 -3.70
N THR A 215 -7.38 21.75 -3.00
CA THR A 215 -6.90 20.37 -2.86
C THR A 215 -6.86 19.65 -4.23
N ALA A 216 -7.93 19.76 -5.02
CA ALA A 216 -7.97 19.16 -6.36
C ALA A 216 -6.91 19.78 -7.30
N ASP A 217 -6.68 21.08 -7.23
CA ASP A 217 -5.69 21.78 -8.05
C ASP A 217 -4.25 21.37 -7.67
N ALA A 218 -3.94 21.18 -6.39
CA ALA A 218 -2.65 20.65 -5.93
C ALA A 218 -2.40 19.25 -6.48
N TRP A 219 -3.37 18.33 -6.37
CA TRP A 219 -3.29 16.99 -6.94
C TRP A 219 -3.08 16.99 -8.45
N ARG A 220 -3.86 17.78 -9.19
CA ARG A 220 -3.70 17.89 -10.66
C ARG A 220 -2.35 18.49 -11.03
N SER A 221 -1.85 19.45 -10.25
CA SER A 221 -0.51 20.01 -10.44
C SER A 221 0.56 18.94 -10.32
N TRP A 222 0.51 18.15 -9.26
CA TRP A 222 1.42 17.04 -9.03
C TRP A 222 1.33 15.99 -10.15
N MET A 223 0.11 15.59 -10.56
CA MET A 223 -0.10 14.62 -11.63
C MET A 223 0.40 15.06 -13.03
N ARG A 224 0.67 16.34 -13.26
CA ARG A 224 1.31 16.80 -14.50
C ARG A 224 2.74 16.28 -14.66
N THR A 225 3.39 15.87 -13.58
CA THR A 225 4.72 15.25 -13.58
C THR A 225 4.70 13.84 -14.20
N CYS A 226 3.55 13.16 -14.21
CA CYS A 226 3.43 11.81 -14.74
C CYS A 226 3.69 11.77 -16.24
N THR A 227 4.70 10.98 -16.63
CA THR A 227 5.13 10.82 -18.03
C THR A 227 4.67 9.51 -18.68
N TYR A 228 3.86 8.71 -17.99
CA TYR A 228 3.42 7.41 -18.48
C TYR A 228 2.32 7.54 -19.54
N ASP A 229 2.51 6.88 -20.69
CA ASP A 229 1.63 6.85 -21.84
C ASP A 229 1.33 5.42 -22.38
N GLY A 230 1.64 4.40 -21.56
CA GLY A 230 1.48 2.97 -21.91
C GLY A 230 0.07 2.40 -21.65
N PRO A 231 -0.05 1.05 -21.71
CA PRO A 231 -1.30 0.34 -21.43
C PRO A 231 -1.88 0.67 -20.05
N GLU A 232 -3.22 0.67 -19.93
CA GLU A 232 -3.94 0.95 -18.69
C GLU A 232 -3.55 2.30 -18.05
N GLN A 233 -3.31 3.33 -18.85
CA GLN A 233 -2.80 4.64 -18.41
C GLN A 233 -3.61 5.22 -17.24
N ALA A 234 -4.93 5.17 -17.31
CA ALA A 234 -5.80 5.70 -16.26
C ALA A 234 -5.57 5.00 -14.90
N LEU A 235 -5.41 3.67 -14.92
CA LEU A 235 -5.16 2.88 -13.73
C LEU A 235 -3.73 3.08 -13.19
N VAL A 236 -2.74 3.22 -14.07
CA VAL A 236 -1.36 3.56 -13.67
C VAL A 236 -1.31 4.93 -13.00
N ARG A 237 -2.02 5.95 -13.53
CA ARG A 237 -2.13 7.27 -12.90
C ARG A 237 -2.83 7.18 -11.55
N ARG A 238 -3.93 6.42 -11.43
CA ARG A 238 -4.60 6.16 -10.14
C ARG A 238 -3.67 5.46 -9.16
N SER A 239 -2.89 4.48 -9.62
CA SER A 239 -1.91 3.78 -8.78
C SER A 239 -0.81 4.70 -8.26
N ALA A 240 -0.35 5.66 -9.07
CA ALA A 240 0.59 6.69 -8.59
C ALA A 240 -0.02 7.54 -7.47
N ILE A 241 -1.28 7.97 -7.61
CA ILE A 241 -2.00 8.70 -6.55
C ILE A 241 -2.18 7.83 -5.31
N THR A 242 -2.47 6.54 -5.47
CA THR A 242 -2.62 5.62 -4.33
C THR A 242 -1.31 5.47 -3.56
N LEU A 243 -0.17 5.34 -4.24
CA LEU A 243 1.14 5.35 -3.60
C LEU A 243 1.41 6.66 -2.87
N LYS A 244 1.06 7.81 -3.49
CA LYS A 244 1.19 9.13 -2.85
C LYS A 244 0.26 9.30 -1.64
N LEU A 245 -0.88 8.61 -1.60
CA LEU A 245 -1.78 8.55 -0.44
C LEU A 245 -1.27 7.63 0.68
N CYS A 246 -0.31 6.72 0.40
CA CYS A 246 0.41 5.91 1.39
C CYS A 246 1.75 6.54 1.79
N ASP A 247 2.16 7.63 1.15
CA ASP A 247 3.40 8.35 1.40
C ASP A 247 3.22 9.35 2.55
N HIS A 248 4.14 9.32 3.52
CA HIS A 248 4.23 10.34 4.56
C HIS A 248 5.12 11.49 4.06
N TRP A 249 4.50 12.54 3.55
CA TRP A 249 5.17 13.59 2.77
C TRP A 249 6.28 14.33 3.51
N VAL A 250 6.24 14.33 4.84
CA VAL A 250 7.27 15.00 5.66
C VAL A 250 8.54 14.17 5.78
N SER A 251 8.42 12.85 5.91
CA SER A 251 9.58 11.95 6.05
C SER A 251 9.99 11.30 4.72
N GLY A 252 9.10 11.24 3.73
CA GLY A 252 9.29 10.50 2.49
C GLY A 252 9.10 8.99 2.61
N SER A 253 8.63 8.51 3.77
CA SER A 253 8.37 7.08 3.98
C SER A 253 7.03 6.66 3.37
N VAL A 254 6.93 5.41 2.88
CA VAL A 254 5.70 4.87 2.30
C VAL A 254 5.25 3.66 3.10
N VAL A 255 4.07 3.74 3.73
CA VAL A 255 3.49 2.59 4.45
C VAL A 255 3.01 1.52 3.48
N ALA A 256 3.10 0.24 3.88
CA ALA A 256 2.68 -0.88 3.05
C ALA A 256 1.16 -0.84 2.75
N ALA A 257 0.37 -0.43 3.72
CA ALA A 257 -1.04 -0.09 3.56
C ALA A 257 -1.48 0.86 4.69
N PRO A 258 -2.52 1.70 4.48
CA PRO A 258 -3.03 2.58 5.54
C PRO A 258 -3.90 1.85 6.57
N THR A 259 -4.06 0.53 6.47
CA THR A 259 -4.92 -0.30 7.31
C THR A 259 -4.13 -1.30 8.14
N SER A 260 -4.78 -1.83 9.17
CA SER A 260 -4.30 -2.93 9.99
C SER A 260 -5.33 -4.05 10.04
N SER A 261 -4.84 -5.27 10.21
CA SER A 261 -5.61 -6.45 10.65
C SER A 261 -6.78 -6.85 9.73
N LEU A 262 -6.76 -6.45 8.47
CA LEU A 262 -7.66 -7.00 7.48
C LEU A 262 -7.21 -8.43 7.12
N PRO A 263 -8.14 -9.40 7.10
CA PRO A 263 -7.80 -10.81 7.03
C PRO A 263 -7.37 -11.26 5.64
N ALA A 264 -6.35 -12.12 5.57
CA ALA A 264 -5.98 -12.81 4.33
C ALA A 264 -7.03 -13.86 3.91
N PRO A 265 -7.57 -14.75 4.78
CA PRO A 265 -8.88 -15.37 4.58
C PRO A 265 -9.90 -14.79 5.56
N ILE A 266 -11.13 -14.56 5.10
CA ILE A 266 -12.24 -14.15 5.99
C ILE A 266 -12.45 -15.23 7.07
N GLY A 267 -12.53 -14.80 8.34
CA GLY A 267 -12.63 -15.68 9.51
C GLY A 267 -11.28 -16.29 9.93
N GLY A 268 -10.20 -15.97 9.24
CA GLY A 268 -8.85 -16.47 9.53
C GLY A 268 -8.07 -15.64 10.53
N VAL A 269 -6.84 -16.08 10.80
CA VAL A 269 -5.95 -15.49 11.82
C VAL A 269 -4.78 -14.68 11.22
N ARG A 270 -4.67 -14.62 9.90
CA ARG A 270 -3.59 -13.95 9.16
C ARG A 270 -3.93 -12.47 8.96
N ASN A 271 -3.88 -11.72 10.07
CA ASN A 271 -4.35 -10.33 10.17
C ASN A 271 -3.22 -9.49 10.75
N TRP A 272 -2.53 -8.69 9.91
CA TRP A 272 -1.30 -7.99 10.29
C TRP A 272 -1.45 -6.48 10.22
N ASP A 273 -0.64 -5.75 11.00
CA ASP A 273 -0.58 -4.30 10.92
C ASP A 273 0.39 -3.87 9.82
N TYR A 274 -0.14 -3.21 8.77
CA TYR A 274 0.62 -2.76 7.60
C TYR A 274 0.85 -1.25 7.56
N ARG A 275 0.56 -0.53 8.62
CA ARG A 275 0.76 0.91 8.73
C ARG A 275 2.22 1.33 8.94
N TYR A 276 3.14 0.42 8.69
CA TYR A 276 4.58 0.54 8.81
C TYR A 276 5.28 0.45 7.44
N VAL A 277 6.57 0.70 7.44
CA VAL A 277 7.40 0.83 6.25
C VAL A 277 8.33 -0.36 6.12
N TRP A 278 8.16 -1.18 5.08
CA TRP A 278 9.08 -2.27 4.74
C TRP A 278 10.18 -1.81 3.81
N ILE A 279 11.41 -2.16 4.11
CA ILE A 279 12.58 -1.84 3.26
C ILE A 279 12.45 -2.52 1.88
N ARG A 280 11.91 -3.71 1.82
CA ARG A 280 11.60 -4.43 0.58
C ARG A 280 10.69 -3.63 -0.35
N ASP A 281 9.61 -3.06 0.21
CA ASP A 281 8.63 -2.28 -0.54
C ASP A 281 9.25 -1.02 -1.14
N ALA A 282 10.22 -0.44 -0.42
CA ALA A 282 10.92 0.77 -0.83
C ALA A 282 11.62 0.60 -2.18
N SER A 283 12.39 -0.46 -2.36
CA SER A 283 13.15 -0.65 -3.60
C SER A 283 12.25 -0.80 -4.82
N TYR A 284 11.10 -1.46 -4.68
CA TYR A 284 10.12 -1.61 -5.76
C TYR A 284 9.35 -0.30 -6.02
N ALA A 285 8.96 0.43 -4.96
CA ALA A 285 8.24 1.70 -5.07
C ALA A 285 9.06 2.77 -5.81
N VAL A 286 10.34 2.90 -5.44
CA VAL A 286 11.27 3.82 -6.09
C VAL A 286 11.38 3.54 -7.59
N TYR A 287 11.53 2.26 -7.97
CA TYR A 287 11.56 1.88 -9.39
C TYR A 287 10.27 2.25 -10.13
N ALA A 288 9.13 2.03 -9.50
CA ALA A 288 7.83 2.33 -10.10
C ALA A 288 7.66 3.85 -10.31
N LEU A 289 7.81 4.64 -9.25
CA LEU A 289 7.58 6.09 -9.27
C LEU A 289 8.54 6.83 -10.22
N ARG A 290 9.83 6.53 -10.17
CA ARG A 290 10.82 7.18 -11.06
C ARG A 290 10.54 6.96 -12.54
N ARG A 291 10.09 5.77 -12.91
CA ARG A 291 9.85 5.40 -14.31
C ARG A 291 8.66 6.10 -14.94
N ILE A 292 7.77 6.63 -14.13
CA ILE A 292 6.60 7.38 -14.56
C ILE A 292 6.69 8.88 -14.25
N GLY A 293 7.88 9.37 -13.79
CA GLY A 293 8.20 10.78 -13.68
C GLY A 293 8.30 11.33 -12.26
N PHE A 294 7.84 10.62 -11.24
CA PHE A 294 7.84 11.06 -9.83
C PHE A 294 9.21 10.82 -9.19
N ARG A 295 10.15 11.72 -9.46
CA ARG A 295 11.53 11.59 -8.99
C ARG A 295 11.69 12.02 -7.54
N ASN A 296 11.01 13.09 -7.13
CA ASN A 296 11.12 13.63 -5.78
C ASN A 296 10.67 12.62 -4.74
N GLU A 297 9.51 11.98 -4.94
CA GLU A 297 9.00 10.94 -4.05
C GLU A 297 9.95 9.73 -3.98
N ALA A 298 10.48 9.34 -5.12
CA ALA A 298 11.45 8.24 -5.17
C ALA A 298 12.75 8.58 -4.45
N ASP A 299 13.24 9.81 -4.59
CA ASP A 299 14.47 10.27 -3.94
C ASP A 299 14.25 10.49 -2.44
N ALA A 300 13.10 11.03 -2.02
CA ALA A 300 12.73 11.16 -0.62
C ALA A 300 12.68 9.78 0.08
N PHE A 301 12.04 8.79 -0.56
CA PHE A 301 11.97 7.45 0.02
C PHE A 301 13.33 6.76 0.09
N LEU A 302 14.19 6.91 -0.94
CA LEU A 302 15.57 6.40 -0.90
C LEU A 302 16.37 7.04 0.23
N GLY A 303 16.32 8.35 0.38
CA GLY A 303 16.95 9.09 1.47
C GLY A 303 16.49 8.58 2.83
N TRP A 304 15.17 8.45 3.01
CA TRP A 304 14.59 7.93 4.25
C TRP A 304 15.09 6.52 4.60
N VAL A 305 15.16 5.59 3.63
CA VAL A 305 15.67 4.23 3.85
C VAL A 305 17.11 4.25 4.34
N LEU A 306 17.97 5.07 3.71
CA LEU A 306 19.37 5.15 4.07
C LEU A 306 19.56 5.81 5.44
N ASP A 307 18.79 6.84 5.76
CA ASP A 307 18.80 7.51 7.06
C ASP A 307 18.32 6.60 8.19
N ALA A 308 17.24 5.83 7.96
CA ALA A 308 16.71 4.88 8.94
C ALA A 308 17.73 3.76 9.22
N PHE A 309 18.38 3.24 8.18
CA PHE A 309 19.44 2.26 8.31
C PHE A 309 20.66 2.82 9.07
N GLU A 310 21.12 4.02 8.71
CA GLU A 310 22.29 4.65 9.35
C GLU A 310 22.04 4.92 10.84
N ARG A 311 20.84 5.38 11.21
CA ARG A 311 20.46 5.61 12.61
C ARG A 311 20.33 4.33 13.41
N SER A 312 19.79 3.27 12.83
CA SER A 312 19.61 2.00 13.54
C SER A 312 20.91 1.23 13.75
N GLY A 313 21.92 1.46 12.90
CA GLY A 313 23.18 0.74 12.89
C GLY A 313 23.06 -0.76 12.58
N GLN A 314 21.84 -1.23 12.29
CA GLN A 314 21.53 -2.62 11.94
C GLN A 314 20.44 -2.65 10.87
N PRO A 315 20.50 -3.56 9.89
CA PRO A 315 19.46 -3.71 8.91
C PRO A 315 18.22 -4.32 9.56
N ARG A 316 17.11 -3.59 9.54
CA ARG A 316 15.79 -4.08 9.92
C ARG A 316 14.94 -4.25 8.68
N ILE A 317 13.99 -5.17 8.74
CA ILE A 317 13.07 -5.44 7.63
C ILE A 317 11.99 -4.37 7.51
N MET A 318 11.63 -3.75 8.64
CA MET A 318 10.62 -2.71 8.72
C MET A 318 10.93 -1.69 9.82
N TYR A 319 10.35 -0.51 9.65
CA TYR A 319 10.44 0.62 10.57
C TYR A 319 9.08 1.29 10.70
N ASP A 320 8.89 2.10 11.72
CA ASP A 320 7.79 3.07 11.74
C ASP A 320 8.06 4.22 10.75
N ILE A 321 7.13 5.16 10.62
CA ILE A 321 7.24 6.26 9.64
C ILE A 321 8.35 7.28 9.96
N ASP A 322 8.86 7.30 11.19
CA ASP A 322 10.00 8.11 11.60
C ASP A 322 11.36 7.39 11.40
N GLY A 323 11.33 6.10 11.05
CA GLY A 323 12.52 5.25 10.90
C GLY A 323 13.01 4.67 12.22
N ASP A 324 12.15 4.61 13.22
CA ASP A 324 12.40 3.93 14.49
C ASP A 324 11.89 2.47 14.45
N PRO A 325 12.29 1.61 15.40
CA PRO A 325 11.78 0.25 15.47
C PRO A 325 10.26 0.21 15.60
N VAL A 326 9.61 -0.69 14.86
CA VAL A 326 8.16 -0.92 14.96
C VAL A 326 7.82 -1.41 16.38
N PRO A 327 6.73 -0.91 17.00
CA PRO A 327 6.27 -1.40 18.30
C PRO A 327 5.98 -2.90 18.30
N ASP A 328 6.16 -3.53 19.47
CA ASP A 328 5.81 -4.94 19.69
C ASP A 328 4.36 -5.22 19.27
N GLU A 329 4.14 -6.41 18.71
CA GLU A 329 2.80 -6.86 18.32
C GLU A 329 1.90 -7.05 19.55
N LEU A 330 0.79 -6.33 19.57
CA LEU A 330 -0.23 -6.42 20.60
C LEU A 330 -1.52 -7.01 20.00
N VAL A 331 -2.09 -8.01 20.65
CA VAL A 331 -3.40 -8.57 20.31
C VAL A 331 -4.49 -7.79 21.03
N ASP A 332 -5.40 -7.20 20.25
CA ASP A 332 -6.59 -6.52 20.79
C ASP A 332 -7.78 -7.48 20.79
N THR A 333 -8.14 -7.96 21.96
CA THR A 333 -9.32 -8.83 22.17
C THR A 333 -10.62 -8.04 22.32
N GLY A 334 -10.57 -6.72 22.35
CA GLY A 334 -11.72 -5.83 22.44
C GLY A 334 -12.44 -5.63 21.10
N LEU A 335 -11.79 -5.95 19.98
CA LEU A 335 -12.34 -5.83 18.63
C LEU A 335 -12.57 -7.22 18.01
N GLU A 336 -13.65 -7.38 17.23
CA GLU A 336 -13.99 -8.67 16.63
C GLU A 336 -13.18 -9.02 15.37
N GLY A 337 -12.53 -8.04 14.74
CA GLY A 337 -11.92 -8.14 13.43
C GLY A 337 -12.94 -8.05 12.29
N TYR A 338 -12.48 -7.64 11.10
CA TYR A 338 -13.32 -7.54 9.90
C TYR A 338 -14.07 -8.86 9.65
N ARG A 339 -15.42 -8.83 9.68
CA ARG A 339 -16.29 -9.99 9.50
C ARG A 339 -15.91 -11.15 10.44
N ALA A 340 -15.72 -10.83 11.73
CA ALA A 340 -15.33 -11.77 12.79
C ALA A 340 -13.98 -12.48 12.55
N SER A 341 -13.05 -11.82 11.89
CA SER A 341 -11.70 -12.32 11.60
C SER A 341 -10.73 -11.85 12.70
N SER A 342 -10.63 -12.60 13.77
CA SER A 342 -9.72 -12.32 14.90
C SER A 342 -8.42 -13.13 14.79
N PRO A 343 -7.32 -12.67 15.44
CA PRO A 343 -7.23 -11.50 16.29
C PRO A 343 -7.00 -10.19 15.50
N VAL A 344 -7.40 -9.07 16.09
CA VAL A 344 -6.91 -7.75 15.68
C VAL A 344 -5.54 -7.53 16.29
N ARG A 345 -4.60 -6.99 15.51
CA ARG A 345 -3.23 -6.72 15.95
C ARG A 345 -2.82 -5.28 15.72
N TRP A 346 -2.05 -4.75 16.65
CA TRP A 346 -1.37 -3.47 16.57
C TRP A 346 0.13 -3.70 16.76
N GLY A 347 0.98 -3.03 15.97
CA GLY A 347 2.38 -3.42 15.87
C GLY A 347 2.56 -4.66 14.99
N ASN A 348 3.81 -5.09 14.78
CA ASN A 348 4.08 -6.23 13.92
C ASN A 348 5.25 -7.07 14.47
N GLY A 349 4.97 -8.33 14.82
CA GLY A 349 5.95 -9.25 15.40
C GLY A 349 7.01 -9.78 14.44
N ALA A 350 6.97 -9.40 13.16
CA ALA A 350 8.05 -9.71 12.23
C ALA A 350 9.25 -8.74 12.37
N THR A 351 9.10 -7.65 13.15
CA THR A 351 10.14 -6.62 13.31
C THR A 351 11.49 -7.18 13.81
N ASP A 352 11.47 -8.26 14.58
CA ASP A 352 12.68 -8.90 15.12
C ASP A 352 13.14 -10.13 14.33
N GLN A 353 12.48 -10.44 13.20
CA GLN A 353 12.89 -11.54 12.35
C GLN A 353 14.22 -11.27 11.63
N ARG A 354 14.96 -12.34 11.39
CA ARG A 354 16.16 -12.31 10.56
C ARG A 354 15.76 -12.60 9.12
N GLN A 355 16.01 -11.65 8.22
CA GLN A 355 15.76 -11.81 6.79
C GLN A 355 16.97 -11.28 6.03
N HIS A 356 17.63 -12.17 5.27
CA HIS A 356 18.88 -11.82 4.58
C HIS A 356 18.65 -11.06 3.27
N ASP A 357 17.43 -11.00 2.77
CA ASP A 357 17.07 -10.21 1.61
C ASP A 357 17.24 -8.70 1.86
N VAL A 358 17.10 -8.22 3.10
CA VAL A 358 17.25 -6.81 3.48
C VAL A 358 18.59 -6.23 3.04
N TYR A 359 19.66 -7.02 3.03
CA TYR A 359 20.98 -6.56 2.57
C TYR A 359 20.92 -6.11 1.11
N GLY A 360 20.30 -6.93 0.25
CA GLY A 360 20.13 -6.63 -1.16
C GLY A 360 19.21 -5.46 -1.42
N GLU A 361 18.14 -5.33 -0.65
CA GLU A 361 17.20 -4.23 -0.77
C GLU A 361 17.85 -2.88 -0.46
N ILE A 362 18.62 -2.77 0.64
CA ILE A 362 19.33 -1.54 1.02
C ILE A 362 20.41 -1.19 -0.02
N LEU A 363 21.23 -2.17 -0.43
CA LEU A 363 22.29 -1.92 -1.43
C LEU A 363 21.70 -1.56 -2.80
N ASP A 364 20.57 -2.12 -3.19
CA ASP A 364 19.89 -1.75 -4.44
C ASP A 364 19.31 -0.32 -4.35
N CYS A 365 18.73 0.06 -3.21
CA CYS A 365 18.34 1.45 -2.94
C CYS A 365 19.51 2.41 -3.03
N ALA A 366 20.65 2.09 -2.38
CA ALA A 366 21.85 2.92 -2.44
C ALA A 366 22.42 3.07 -3.87
N ASP A 367 22.46 1.97 -4.66
CA ASP A 367 22.90 2.05 -6.06
C ASP A 367 21.97 2.94 -6.90
N GLN A 368 20.66 2.87 -6.66
CA GLN A 368 19.68 3.72 -7.32
C GLN A 368 19.87 5.20 -6.92
N TRP A 369 19.99 5.49 -5.63
CA TRP A 369 20.27 6.83 -5.11
C TRP A 369 21.48 7.46 -5.80
N LEU A 370 22.59 6.73 -5.83
CA LEU A 370 23.85 7.19 -6.44
C LEU A 370 23.79 7.33 -7.96
N ARG A 371 22.96 6.56 -8.67
CA ARG A 371 22.72 6.70 -10.11
C ARG A 371 21.95 7.97 -10.45
N THR A 372 21.32 8.57 -9.49
CA THR A 372 20.45 9.73 -9.66
C THR A 372 21.04 11.03 -9.15
N GLY A 373 22.30 10.99 -8.76
CA GLY A 373 23.05 12.16 -8.29
C GLY A 373 23.08 12.33 -6.78
N GLY A 374 22.60 11.31 -6.04
CA GLY A 374 22.76 11.28 -4.58
C GLY A 374 24.22 11.27 -4.16
N GLU A 375 24.53 11.85 -3.03
CA GLU A 375 25.89 11.92 -2.49
C GLU A 375 26.17 10.72 -1.60
N LEU A 376 27.37 10.16 -1.74
CA LEU A 376 27.85 9.05 -0.91
C LEU A 376 28.79 9.57 0.18
N GLN A 377 28.27 9.69 1.39
CA GLN A 377 29.09 10.04 2.54
C GLN A 377 29.99 8.87 2.95
N PRO A 378 31.21 9.13 3.47
CA PRO A 378 32.14 8.06 3.88
C PRO A 378 31.57 7.09 4.92
N VAL A 379 30.73 7.58 5.85
CA VAL A 379 30.05 6.76 6.86
C VAL A 379 29.05 5.83 6.20
N LEU A 380 28.24 6.34 5.27
CA LEU A 380 27.29 5.52 4.53
C LEU A 380 28.01 4.42 3.74
N TRP A 381 29.13 4.74 3.07
CA TRP A 381 29.92 3.72 2.36
C TRP A 381 30.47 2.65 3.30
N SER A 382 30.97 3.02 4.47
CA SER A 382 31.40 2.05 5.48
C SER A 382 30.27 1.09 5.86
N ASN A 383 29.08 1.64 6.17
CA ASN A 383 27.91 0.84 6.55
C ASN A 383 27.45 -0.08 5.41
N LEU A 384 27.43 0.41 4.16
CA LEU A 384 27.07 -0.40 2.99
C LEU A 384 28.11 -1.51 2.71
N SER A 385 29.39 -1.24 2.97
CA SER A 385 30.46 -2.25 2.86
C SER A 385 30.28 -3.35 3.90
N ASP A 386 29.96 -2.99 5.15
CA ASP A 386 29.69 -3.95 6.22
C ASP A 386 28.46 -4.82 5.92
N LEU A 387 27.41 -4.24 5.32
CA LEU A 387 26.25 -5.01 4.83
C LEU A 387 26.63 -6.00 3.73
N ALA A 388 27.44 -5.59 2.76
CA ALA A 388 27.90 -6.47 1.70
C ALA A 388 28.72 -7.64 2.26
N GLU A 389 29.59 -7.38 3.23
CA GLU A 389 30.33 -8.44 3.93
C GLU A 389 29.41 -9.36 4.73
N ALA A 390 28.39 -8.80 5.42
CA ALA A 390 27.40 -9.58 6.13
C ALA A 390 26.62 -10.49 5.15
N ALA A 391 26.17 -9.96 4.02
CA ALA A 391 25.51 -10.74 2.96
C ALA A 391 26.40 -11.90 2.46
N GLY A 392 27.70 -11.63 2.26
CA GLY A 392 28.68 -12.65 1.86
C GLY A 392 28.88 -13.78 2.88
N ARG A 393 28.68 -13.48 4.16
CA ARG A 393 28.76 -14.49 5.23
C ARG A 393 27.48 -15.27 5.46
N SER A 394 26.31 -14.63 5.25
CA SER A 394 24.99 -15.13 5.71
C SER A 394 24.19 -15.86 4.64
N TRP A 395 24.55 -15.82 3.37
CA TRP A 395 23.72 -16.33 2.28
C TRP A 395 23.38 -17.86 2.36
N GLN A 396 24.12 -18.62 3.16
CA GLN A 396 23.86 -20.04 3.44
C GLN A 396 23.25 -20.28 4.83
N GLU A 397 23.00 -19.22 5.60
CA GLU A 397 22.36 -19.35 6.91
C GLU A 397 20.83 -19.34 6.77
N PRO A 398 20.10 -20.07 7.64
CA PRO A 398 18.65 -20.01 7.68
C PRO A 398 18.14 -18.61 8.06
N ASP A 399 17.04 -18.20 7.43
CA ASP A 399 16.29 -16.99 7.77
C ASP A 399 14.76 -17.22 7.65
N GLN A 400 13.93 -16.19 7.82
CA GLN A 400 12.48 -16.29 7.69
C GLN A 400 11.96 -15.99 6.28
N GLY A 401 12.85 -15.61 5.34
CA GLY A 401 12.54 -15.32 3.94
C GLY A 401 11.62 -14.13 3.74
N ILE A 402 11.36 -13.83 2.49
CA ILE A 402 10.56 -12.66 2.05
C ILE A 402 9.13 -12.66 2.61
N TRP A 403 8.58 -13.82 2.94
CA TRP A 403 7.19 -13.95 3.41
C TRP A 403 7.04 -14.00 4.93
N GLU A 404 8.13 -13.77 5.67
CA GLU A 404 8.09 -13.61 7.13
C GLU A 404 7.53 -14.85 7.84
N VAL A 405 7.95 -16.06 7.40
CA VAL A 405 7.43 -17.30 7.94
C VAL A 405 7.59 -17.36 9.46
N ARG A 406 6.57 -17.88 10.14
CA ARG A 406 6.56 -18.05 11.60
C ARG A 406 7.08 -19.43 12.03
N SER A 407 7.41 -20.29 11.08
CA SER A 407 8.10 -21.57 11.28
C SER A 407 9.60 -21.35 11.50
N ALA A 408 10.34 -22.46 11.72
CA ALA A 408 11.80 -22.43 11.74
C ALA A 408 12.35 -21.91 10.41
N GLY A 409 13.34 -21.02 10.48
CA GLY A 409 13.99 -20.48 9.29
C GLY A 409 14.63 -21.55 8.42
N ARG A 410 14.70 -21.29 7.10
CA ARG A 410 15.37 -22.12 6.08
C ARG A 410 16.29 -21.26 5.22
N VAL A 411 17.14 -21.89 4.42
CA VAL A 411 17.99 -21.19 3.45
C VAL A 411 17.17 -20.94 2.19
N PHE A 412 16.50 -19.77 2.14
CA PHE A 412 15.65 -19.41 1.00
C PHE A 412 16.47 -18.99 -0.22
N THR A 413 16.07 -19.48 -1.39
CA THR A 413 16.69 -19.12 -2.68
C THR A 413 16.58 -17.62 -2.95
N TYR A 414 15.45 -16.99 -2.58
CA TYR A 414 15.29 -15.54 -2.73
C TYR A 414 16.22 -14.76 -1.80
N SER A 415 16.37 -15.15 -0.53
CA SER A 415 17.30 -14.50 0.42
C SER A 415 18.75 -14.60 -0.06
N ALA A 416 19.17 -15.76 -0.54
CA ALA A 416 20.49 -15.92 -1.16
C ALA A 416 20.66 -15.04 -2.42
N ALA A 417 19.61 -14.91 -3.23
CA ALA A 417 19.63 -14.06 -4.41
C ALA A 417 19.82 -12.58 -4.05
N LEU A 418 19.19 -12.10 -2.98
CA LEU A 418 19.35 -10.72 -2.52
C LEU A 418 20.74 -10.49 -1.86
N CYS A 419 21.33 -11.50 -1.21
CA CYS A 419 22.75 -11.44 -0.81
C CYS A 419 23.66 -11.29 -2.04
N GLN A 420 23.38 -11.98 -3.14
CA GLN A 420 24.09 -11.79 -4.41
C GLN A 420 23.93 -10.36 -4.94
N VAL A 421 22.70 -9.81 -4.89
CA VAL A 421 22.42 -8.41 -5.28
C VAL A 421 23.24 -7.45 -4.42
N ALA A 422 23.27 -7.62 -3.10
CA ALA A 422 24.06 -6.78 -2.19
C ALA A 422 25.53 -6.71 -2.62
N LEU A 423 26.18 -7.85 -2.79
CA LEU A 423 27.58 -7.95 -3.19
C LEU A 423 27.83 -7.32 -4.57
N GLN A 424 26.95 -7.57 -5.53
CA GLN A 424 27.07 -7.02 -6.88
C GLN A 424 26.91 -5.51 -6.89
N ARG A 425 25.95 -4.95 -6.12
CA ARG A 425 25.75 -3.50 -6.02
C ARG A 425 26.92 -2.83 -5.31
N ALA A 426 27.40 -3.38 -4.18
CA ALA A 426 28.57 -2.88 -3.47
C ALA A 426 29.81 -2.85 -4.38
N ALA A 427 30.08 -3.94 -5.12
CA ALA A 427 31.18 -3.97 -6.07
C ALA A 427 31.03 -2.91 -7.17
N SER A 428 29.82 -2.73 -7.72
CA SER A 428 29.55 -1.73 -8.76
C SER A 428 29.72 -0.29 -8.26
N ILE A 429 29.27 0.00 -7.02
CA ILE A 429 29.44 1.31 -6.37
C ILE A 429 30.94 1.57 -6.13
N GLY A 430 31.64 0.60 -5.50
CA GLY A 430 33.07 0.72 -5.21
C GLY A 430 33.91 1.01 -6.44
N GLU A 431 33.67 0.32 -7.56
CA GLU A 431 34.36 0.59 -8.84
C GLU A 431 34.02 1.95 -9.43
N ARG A 432 32.72 2.32 -9.42
CA ARG A 432 32.26 3.57 -10.05
C ARG A 432 32.85 4.82 -9.36
N PHE A 433 33.04 4.76 -8.05
CA PHE A 433 33.49 5.88 -7.23
C PHE A 433 34.93 5.72 -6.72
N ASP A 434 35.67 4.69 -7.17
CA ASP A 434 37.04 4.35 -6.73
C ASP A 434 37.18 4.28 -5.21
N LEU A 435 36.27 3.52 -4.57
CA LEU A 435 36.16 3.43 -3.12
C LEU A 435 36.92 2.20 -2.58
N PRO A 436 37.43 2.29 -1.33
CA PRO A 436 38.12 1.17 -0.71
C PRO A 436 37.15 0.02 -0.42
N GLY A 437 37.62 -1.24 -0.60
CA GLY A 437 36.85 -2.43 -0.27
C GLY A 437 37.37 -3.67 -1.01
N PRO A 438 36.95 -4.86 -0.60
CA PRO A 438 37.35 -6.12 -1.22
C PRO A 438 36.52 -6.42 -2.48
N ILE A 439 36.51 -5.53 -3.45
CA ILE A 439 35.67 -5.53 -4.66
C ILE A 439 35.76 -6.87 -5.43
N ALA A 440 36.99 -7.38 -5.62
CA ALA A 440 37.20 -8.63 -6.32
C ALA A 440 36.56 -9.84 -5.57
N MET A 441 36.65 -9.84 -4.24
CA MET A 441 36.01 -10.86 -3.40
C MET A 441 34.47 -10.78 -3.51
N TRP A 442 33.89 -9.58 -3.40
CA TRP A 442 32.45 -9.41 -3.55
C TRP A 442 31.95 -9.93 -4.90
N ARG A 443 32.65 -9.64 -6.00
CA ARG A 443 32.30 -10.17 -7.32
C ARG A 443 32.41 -11.70 -7.39
N SER A 444 33.48 -12.26 -6.81
CA SER A 444 33.68 -13.72 -6.77
C SER A 444 32.56 -14.40 -6.00
N THR A 445 32.25 -13.91 -4.80
CA THR A 445 31.16 -14.46 -3.97
C THR A 445 29.78 -14.26 -4.62
N ALA A 446 29.52 -13.12 -5.25
CA ALA A 446 28.28 -12.92 -5.99
C ALA A 446 28.10 -13.93 -7.14
N ASN A 447 29.17 -14.27 -7.86
CA ASN A 447 29.15 -15.32 -8.89
C ASN A 447 28.93 -16.70 -8.27
N GLU A 448 29.60 -17.02 -7.17
CA GLU A 448 29.41 -18.28 -6.43
C GLU A 448 27.96 -18.48 -6.01
N ILE A 449 27.33 -17.44 -5.44
CA ILE A 449 25.91 -17.48 -5.03
C ILE A 449 25.01 -17.73 -6.25
N ARG A 450 25.24 -17.04 -7.35
CA ARG A 450 24.45 -17.24 -8.58
C ARG A 450 24.58 -18.66 -9.12
N GLU A 451 25.78 -19.23 -9.12
CA GLU A 451 26.02 -20.62 -9.52
C GLU A 451 25.35 -21.60 -8.56
N ALA A 452 25.42 -21.34 -7.24
CA ALA A 452 24.74 -22.14 -6.22
C ALA A 452 23.23 -22.12 -6.41
N ILE A 453 22.60 -20.96 -6.66
CA ILE A 453 21.19 -20.83 -6.97
C ILE A 453 20.84 -21.72 -8.16
N LEU A 454 21.56 -21.55 -9.28
CA LEU A 454 21.28 -22.34 -10.48
C LEU A 454 21.48 -23.84 -10.28
N LYS A 455 22.45 -24.27 -9.48
CA LYS A 455 22.81 -25.67 -9.31
C LYS A 455 22.03 -26.34 -8.17
N ASN A 456 22.02 -25.73 -6.99
CA ASN A 456 21.57 -26.39 -5.75
C ASN A 456 20.06 -26.27 -5.56
N SER A 457 19.43 -25.14 -5.96
CA SER A 457 17.98 -25.02 -5.90
C SER A 457 17.25 -25.69 -7.07
N TRP A 458 17.98 -26.17 -8.09
CA TRP A 458 17.37 -26.85 -9.23
C TRP A 458 16.92 -28.26 -8.88
N ASP A 459 15.64 -28.53 -8.97
CA ASP A 459 15.07 -29.85 -8.84
C ASP A 459 14.89 -30.51 -10.22
N GLU A 460 15.64 -31.59 -10.47
CA GLU A 460 15.61 -32.33 -11.76
C GLU A 460 14.27 -33.04 -11.99
N ARG A 461 13.57 -33.43 -10.94
CA ARG A 461 12.29 -34.13 -11.04
C ARG A 461 11.16 -33.15 -11.33
N ALA A 462 11.12 -32.05 -10.57
CA ALA A 462 10.13 -30.99 -10.75
C ALA A 462 10.44 -30.09 -11.94
N ARG A 463 11.70 -30.10 -12.44
CA ARG A 463 12.24 -29.23 -13.50
C ARG A 463 12.01 -27.75 -13.21
N THR A 464 12.29 -27.34 -11.99
CA THR A 464 12.12 -25.98 -11.51
C THR A 464 13.21 -25.63 -10.51
N LEU A 465 13.48 -24.32 -10.34
CA LEU A 465 14.17 -23.83 -9.15
C LEU A 465 13.23 -24.01 -7.95
N SER A 466 13.79 -24.32 -6.78
CA SER A 466 13.05 -24.51 -5.53
C SER A 466 13.07 -23.25 -4.68
N ALA A 467 12.09 -23.11 -3.80
CA ALA A 467 12.03 -22.07 -2.77
C ALA A 467 13.28 -22.02 -1.89
N HIS A 468 13.90 -23.18 -1.69
CA HIS A 468 15.06 -23.36 -0.82
C HIS A 468 16.32 -23.75 -1.59
N LEU A 469 17.47 -23.29 -1.09
CA LEU A 469 18.76 -23.48 -1.75
C LEU A 469 19.26 -24.94 -1.69
N ASP A 470 18.73 -25.76 -0.81
CA ASP A 470 19.00 -27.18 -0.69
C ASP A 470 18.12 -28.07 -1.61
N GLY A 471 17.29 -27.45 -2.45
CA GLY A 471 16.37 -28.14 -3.35
C GLY A 471 15.06 -28.54 -2.65
N GLY A 472 14.43 -29.64 -3.11
CA GLY A 472 13.20 -30.19 -2.52
C GLY A 472 11.96 -30.01 -3.40
N GLY A 473 12.03 -29.24 -4.49
CA GLY A 473 10.96 -29.07 -5.48
C GLY A 473 9.77 -28.22 -5.00
N GLU A 474 9.83 -27.64 -3.81
CA GLU A 474 8.86 -26.69 -3.28
C GLU A 474 8.89 -25.40 -4.12
N LEU A 475 7.72 -24.95 -4.59
CA LEU A 475 7.61 -23.74 -5.39
C LEU A 475 7.24 -22.53 -4.54
N ASP A 476 7.82 -21.40 -4.94
CA ASP A 476 7.54 -20.08 -4.36
C ASP A 476 7.51 -19.02 -5.47
N ALA A 477 6.51 -18.15 -5.45
CA ALA A 477 6.38 -17.11 -6.45
C ALA A 477 7.49 -16.05 -6.37
N SER A 478 8.24 -15.94 -5.26
CA SER A 478 9.42 -15.07 -5.14
C SER A 478 10.53 -15.44 -6.13
N LEU A 479 10.56 -16.69 -6.64
CA LEU A 479 11.46 -17.10 -7.71
C LEU A 479 11.26 -16.27 -9.00
N LEU A 480 10.06 -15.75 -9.24
CA LEU A 480 9.79 -14.84 -10.36
C LEU A 480 10.50 -13.49 -10.21
N ALA A 481 10.94 -13.12 -9.01
CA ALA A 481 11.69 -11.90 -8.79
C ALA A 481 13.19 -12.02 -9.14
N LEU A 482 13.74 -13.21 -9.32
CA LEU A 482 15.16 -13.42 -9.67
C LEU A 482 15.58 -12.66 -10.95
N PRO A 483 14.82 -12.68 -12.05
CA PRO A 483 15.14 -11.86 -13.22
C PRO A 483 14.94 -10.36 -12.98
N LEU A 484 13.98 -9.97 -12.15
CA LEU A 484 13.70 -8.57 -11.85
C LEU A 484 14.86 -7.93 -11.10
N ARG A 485 15.53 -8.71 -10.25
CA ARG A 485 16.74 -8.35 -9.50
C ARG A 485 18.05 -8.58 -10.30
N ARG A 486 17.96 -9.11 -11.54
CA ARG A 486 19.09 -9.41 -12.45
C ARG A 486 20.03 -10.49 -11.90
N VAL A 487 19.52 -11.41 -11.11
CA VAL A 487 20.29 -12.55 -10.58
C VAL A 487 20.40 -13.65 -11.63
N VAL A 488 19.26 -14.01 -12.26
CA VAL A 488 19.17 -14.97 -13.35
C VAL A 488 18.45 -14.32 -14.53
N PRO A 489 18.95 -14.40 -15.78
CA PRO A 489 18.23 -13.91 -16.95
C PRO A 489 16.88 -14.60 -17.11
N ALA A 490 15.84 -13.86 -17.54
CA ALA A 490 14.49 -14.38 -17.69
C ALA A 490 14.39 -15.47 -18.78
N ASP A 491 15.23 -15.39 -19.81
CA ASP A 491 15.37 -16.33 -20.92
C ASP A 491 16.28 -17.55 -20.60
N HIS A 492 16.91 -17.58 -19.43
CA HIS A 492 17.70 -18.73 -19.01
C HIS A 492 16.80 -19.98 -18.94
N PRO A 493 17.20 -21.14 -19.52
CA PRO A 493 16.33 -22.33 -19.62
C PRO A 493 15.70 -22.77 -18.29
N ARG A 494 16.46 -22.72 -17.17
CA ARG A 494 15.95 -23.04 -15.83
C ARG A 494 14.92 -22.00 -15.36
N MET A 495 15.11 -20.72 -15.67
CA MET A 495 14.18 -19.67 -15.29
C MET A 495 12.87 -19.75 -16.11
N THR A 496 12.98 -20.01 -17.42
CA THR A 496 11.81 -20.23 -18.27
C THR A 496 10.97 -21.41 -17.79
N ALA A 497 11.63 -22.53 -17.42
CA ALA A 497 10.96 -23.70 -16.85
C ALA A 497 10.32 -23.39 -15.50
N THR A 498 11.01 -22.63 -14.63
CA THR A 498 10.47 -22.19 -13.32
C THR A 498 9.26 -21.29 -13.50
N THR A 499 9.32 -20.31 -14.43
CA THR A 499 8.17 -19.43 -14.75
C THR A 499 6.95 -20.24 -15.17
N ALA A 500 7.14 -21.26 -16.02
CA ALA A 500 6.06 -22.14 -16.46
C ALA A 500 5.48 -22.97 -15.31
N ALA A 501 6.35 -23.54 -14.46
CA ALA A 501 5.94 -24.33 -13.29
C ALA A 501 5.18 -23.49 -12.25
N VAL A 502 5.62 -22.26 -11.98
CA VAL A 502 4.92 -21.31 -11.09
C VAL A 502 3.54 -20.97 -11.66
N ALA A 503 3.44 -20.65 -12.96
CA ALA A 503 2.16 -20.34 -13.60
C ALA A 503 1.17 -21.52 -13.56
N ASP A 504 1.66 -22.75 -13.66
CA ASP A 504 0.85 -23.97 -13.65
C ASP A 504 0.46 -24.40 -12.22
N ARG A 505 1.43 -24.55 -11.31
CA ARG A 505 1.23 -25.13 -9.99
C ARG A 505 0.75 -24.12 -8.94
N LEU A 506 1.20 -22.85 -9.01
CA LEU A 506 0.73 -21.79 -8.10
C LEU A 506 -0.43 -20.98 -8.72
N GLY A 507 -0.90 -21.37 -9.91
CA GLY A 507 -2.02 -20.71 -10.58
C GLY A 507 -3.33 -20.87 -9.81
N ALA A 508 -3.94 -19.74 -9.40
CA ALA A 508 -5.22 -19.68 -8.70
C ALA A 508 -6.41 -19.41 -9.65
N GLY A 509 -6.18 -19.44 -10.97
CA GLY A 509 -7.17 -19.14 -12.00
C GLY A 509 -7.19 -17.67 -12.42
N GLY A 510 -7.56 -17.41 -13.67
CA GLY A 510 -7.66 -16.06 -14.23
C GLY A 510 -6.38 -15.23 -14.15
N GLY A 511 -5.21 -15.86 -14.12
CA GLY A 511 -3.90 -15.23 -14.03
C GLY A 511 -3.43 -14.88 -12.62
N LEU A 512 -4.23 -15.14 -11.62
CA LEU A 512 -3.86 -14.99 -10.21
C LEU A 512 -2.90 -16.09 -9.77
N LEU A 513 -1.95 -15.74 -8.86
CA LEU A 513 -0.99 -16.66 -8.28
C LEU A 513 -1.06 -16.65 -6.76
N TYR A 514 -0.96 -17.84 -6.15
CA TYR A 514 -0.59 -17.96 -4.74
C TYR A 514 0.90 -17.65 -4.55
N ARG A 515 1.30 -17.23 -3.35
CA ARG A 515 2.71 -17.05 -2.98
C ARG A 515 3.44 -18.40 -2.99
N TYR A 516 2.84 -19.38 -2.38
CA TYR A 516 3.23 -20.78 -2.26
C TYR A 516 1.99 -21.60 -1.92
N LEU A 517 2.07 -22.92 -2.01
CA LEU A 517 1.03 -23.80 -1.52
C LEU A 517 1.33 -24.18 -0.06
N HIS A 518 0.41 -23.86 0.83
CA HIS A 518 0.59 -24.05 2.26
C HIS A 518 0.86 -25.50 2.65
N GLU A 519 0.26 -26.46 1.93
CA GLU A 519 0.47 -27.90 2.12
C GLU A 519 1.91 -28.32 1.77
N GLU A 520 2.54 -27.69 0.79
CA GLU A 520 3.91 -27.97 0.36
C GLU A 520 4.95 -27.18 1.17
N SER A 521 4.60 -25.96 1.62
CA SER A 521 5.52 -25.02 2.27
C SER A 521 4.88 -24.39 3.51
N PRO A 522 4.75 -25.14 4.63
CA PRO A 522 4.10 -24.66 5.84
C PRO A 522 4.90 -23.52 6.49
N ASP A 523 4.24 -22.38 6.66
CA ASP A 523 4.81 -21.15 7.24
C ASP A 523 4.65 -21.01 8.75
N GLY A 524 4.07 -22.02 9.42
CA GLY A 524 3.84 -22.06 10.86
C GLY A 524 2.50 -21.42 11.29
N LEU A 525 1.63 -21.05 10.35
CA LEU A 525 0.32 -20.46 10.61
C LEU A 525 -0.80 -21.37 10.08
N PRO A 526 -1.95 -21.43 10.75
CA PRO A 526 -3.09 -22.19 10.25
C PRO A 526 -3.82 -21.48 9.11
N GLY A 527 -4.52 -22.25 8.29
CA GLY A 527 -5.41 -21.78 7.21
C GLY A 527 -4.66 -21.41 5.92
N ASP A 528 -5.42 -21.38 4.85
CA ASP A 528 -4.94 -21.00 3.51
C ASP A 528 -4.94 -19.47 3.34
N GLU A 529 -4.40 -18.99 2.23
CA GLU A 529 -4.40 -17.60 1.84
C GLU A 529 -5.10 -17.41 0.49
N GLY A 530 -5.40 -16.15 0.15
CA GLY A 530 -5.81 -15.78 -1.20
C GLY A 530 -4.65 -15.73 -2.19
N ALA A 531 -4.98 -15.44 -3.43
CA ALA A 531 -3.99 -15.17 -4.46
C ALA A 531 -3.32 -13.81 -4.22
N PHE A 532 -1.99 -13.78 -4.21
CA PHE A 532 -1.21 -12.59 -3.92
C PHE A 532 -1.02 -11.76 -5.20
N VAL A 533 -1.56 -10.53 -5.20
CA VAL A 533 -1.68 -9.72 -6.42
C VAL A 533 -0.31 -9.39 -7.03
N LEU A 534 0.68 -9.01 -6.21
CA LEU A 534 2.03 -8.69 -6.70
C LEU A 534 2.69 -9.87 -7.43
N CYS A 535 2.55 -11.10 -6.92
CA CYS A 535 3.12 -12.29 -7.55
C CYS A 535 2.59 -12.48 -8.98
N SER A 536 1.30 -12.18 -9.19
CA SER A 536 0.66 -12.23 -10.51
C SER A 536 1.27 -11.19 -11.47
N PHE A 537 1.61 -9.99 -11.00
CA PHE A 537 2.33 -8.99 -11.79
C PHE A 537 3.80 -9.40 -12.05
N TRP A 538 4.48 -10.09 -11.15
CA TRP A 538 5.81 -10.65 -11.43
C TRP A 538 5.78 -11.67 -12.56
N LEU A 539 4.67 -12.41 -12.73
CA LEU A 539 4.50 -13.29 -13.89
C LEU A 539 4.40 -12.48 -15.19
N VAL A 540 3.64 -11.36 -15.22
CA VAL A 540 3.60 -10.44 -16.37
C VAL A 540 5.02 -9.97 -16.73
N ASP A 541 5.80 -9.60 -15.74
CA ASP A 541 7.17 -9.12 -15.90
C ASP A 541 8.09 -10.19 -16.52
N ASN A 542 7.97 -11.44 -16.07
CA ASN A 542 8.73 -12.55 -16.61
C ASN A 542 8.35 -12.87 -18.06
N LEU A 543 7.04 -12.93 -18.35
CA LEU A 543 6.55 -13.15 -19.72
C LEU A 543 7.03 -12.05 -20.66
N THR A 544 6.99 -10.78 -20.22
CA THR A 544 7.50 -9.63 -20.96
C THR A 544 9.00 -9.77 -21.25
N ALA A 545 9.81 -10.13 -20.24
CA ALA A 545 11.24 -10.29 -20.39
C ALA A 545 11.65 -11.52 -21.22
N GLN A 546 10.78 -12.54 -21.32
CA GLN A 546 10.93 -13.71 -22.20
C GLN A 546 10.46 -13.45 -23.65
N GLY A 547 10.01 -12.23 -23.99
CA GLY A 547 9.50 -11.90 -25.31
C GLY A 547 8.08 -12.40 -25.60
N ARG A 548 7.36 -12.96 -24.61
CA ARG A 548 5.98 -13.44 -24.73
C ARG A 548 4.98 -12.29 -24.56
N LEU A 549 5.08 -11.29 -25.44
CA LEU A 549 4.41 -10.00 -25.25
C LEU A 549 2.88 -10.10 -25.30
N GLU A 550 2.32 -10.95 -26.16
CA GLU A 550 0.86 -11.15 -26.25
C GLU A 550 0.29 -11.79 -24.99
N ASP A 551 1.00 -12.78 -24.41
CA ASP A 551 0.60 -13.41 -23.15
C ASP A 551 0.70 -12.42 -22.00
N ALA A 552 1.79 -11.64 -21.93
CA ALA A 552 2.01 -10.62 -20.93
C ALA A 552 0.93 -9.53 -20.98
N GLU A 553 0.57 -9.03 -22.16
CA GLU A 553 -0.45 -8.01 -22.35
C GLU A 553 -1.84 -8.51 -21.93
N ARG A 554 -2.19 -9.72 -22.35
CA ARG A 554 -3.47 -10.35 -21.98
C ARG A 554 -3.58 -10.55 -20.47
N LEU A 555 -2.51 -11.05 -19.82
CA LEU A 555 -2.46 -11.23 -18.39
C LEU A 555 -2.53 -9.89 -17.66
N TYR A 556 -1.74 -8.89 -18.08
CA TYR A 556 -1.75 -7.55 -17.50
C TYR A 556 -3.14 -6.92 -17.53
N GLY A 557 -3.80 -6.93 -18.68
CA GLY A 557 -5.18 -6.42 -18.81
C GLY A 557 -6.17 -7.17 -17.91
N SER A 558 -6.04 -8.50 -17.79
CA SER A 558 -6.89 -9.31 -16.90
C SER A 558 -6.69 -8.96 -15.42
N LEU A 559 -5.46 -8.70 -14.98
CA LEU A 559 -5.15 -8.31 -13.61
C LEU A 559 -5.64 -6.87 -13.32
N CYS A 560 -5.41 -5.96 -14.24
CA CYS A 560 -5.87 -4.57 -14.13
C CYS A 560 -7.41 -4.47 -14.06
N ALA A 561 -8.13 -5.33 -14.79
CA ALA A 561 -9.60 -5.38 -14.75
C ALA A 561 -10.18 -5.83 -13.39
N ARG A 562 -9.35 -6.34 -12.49
CA ARG A 562 -9.76 -6.71 -11.12
C ARG A 562 -9.75 -5.54 -10.14
N ALA A 563 -9.17 -4.39 -10.51
CA ALA A 563 -9.22 -3.20 -9.67
C ALA A 563 -10.68 -2.80 -9.38
N SER A 564 -10.91 -2.26 -8.19
CA SER A 564 -12.23 -1.76 -7.80
C SER A 564 -12.74 -0.67 -8.77
N THR A 565 -14.01 -0.31 -8.68
CA THR A 565 -14.59 0.75 -9.52
C THR A 565 -13.89 2.10 -9.40
N VAL A 566 -13.16 2.32 -8.30
CA VAL A 566 -12.34 3.51 -8.05
C VAL A 566 -10.84 3.27 -8.30
N GLY A 567 -10.48 2.11 -8.89
CA GLY A 567 -9.12 1.80 -9.32
C GLY A 567 -8.16 1.42 -8.19
N LEU A 568 -8.64 0.85 -7.09
CA LEU A 568 -7.82 0.36 -5.97
C LEU A 568 -7.71 -1.16 -5.99
N LEU A 569 -6.63 -1.69 -5.40
CA LEU A 569 -6.37 -3.12 -5.21
C LEU A 569 -5.97 -3.43 -3.77
N ALA A 570 -6.43 -4.57 -3.27
CA ALA A 570 -6.00 -5.16 -2.00
C ALA A 570 -4.68 -5.94 -2.17
N GLU A 571 -4.18 -6.47 -1.07
CA GLU A 571 -3.03 -7.36 -1.04
C GLU A 571 -3.29 -8.66 -1.80
N GLN A 572 -4.45 -9.25 -1.54
CA GLN A 572 -4.85 -10.54 -2.04
C GLN A 572 -6.29 -10.50 -2.58
N ILE A 573 -6.58 -11.47 -3.43
CA ILE A 573 -7.92 -11.70 -3.97
C ILE A 573 -8.27 -13.16 -3.66
N ASP A 574 -9.47 -13.39 -3.12
CA ASP A 574 -10.05 -14.73 -3.01
C ASP A 574 -10.36 -15.27 -4.41
N PRO A 575 -9.67 -16.31 -4.90
CA PRO A 575 -9.87 -16.79 -6.27
C PRO A 575 -11.26 -17.37 -6.52
N SER A 576 -11.94 -17.82 -5.46
CA SER A 576 -13.25 -18.45 -5.58
C SER A 576 -14.40 -17.45 -5.74
N THR A 577 -14.27 -16.27 -5.11
CA THR A 577 -15.32 -15.24 -5.09
C THR A 577 -14.94 -13.99 -5.88
N GLY A 578 -13.65 -13.74 -6.06
CA GLY A 578 -13.10 -12.49 -6.60
C GLY A 578 -13.05 -11.35 -5.57
N ALA A 579 -13.45 -11.59 -4.32
CA ALA A 579 -13.46 -10.58 -3.26
C ALA A 579 -12.03 -10.17 -2.84
N PHE A 580 -11.89 -8.91 -2.44
CA PHE A 580 -10.65 -8.41 -1.86
C PHE A 580 -10.48 -8.89 -0.43
N ILE A 581 -9.26 -9.31 -0.09
CA ILE A 581 -8.84 -9.73 1.24
C ILE A 581 -7.42 -9.24 1.51
N GLY A 582 -7.00 -9.26 2.80
CA GLY A 582 -5.76 -8.63 3.23
C GLY A 582 -5.87 -7.11 3.34
N ASN A 583 -4.78 -6.43 3.71
CA ASN A 583 -4.79 -4.99 3.90
C ASN A 583 -5.04 -4.21 2.61
N PHE A 584 -5.76 -3.07 2.73
CA PHE A 584 -6.33 -2.36 1.59
C PHE A 584 -6.31 -0.83 1.75
N PRO A 585 -6.06 -0.07 0.65
CA PRO A 585 -5.37 -0.56 -0.54
C PRO A 585 -3.91 -0.86 -0.22
N GLN A 586 -3.29 -1.79 -0.98
CA GLN A 586 -1.93 -2.20 -0.70
C GLN A 586 -0.94 -1.62 -1.70
N ALA A 587 0.15 -1.00 -1.19
CA ALA A 587 1.17 -0.34 -2.01
C ALA A 587 1.80 -1.30 -3.04
N PHE A 588 2.16 -2.52 -2.65
CA PHE A 588 2.75 -3.52 -3.55
C PHE A 588 1.89 -3.85 -4.77
N SER A 589 0.59 -3.96 -4.60
CA SER A 589 -0.34 -4.23 -5.71
C SER A 589 -0.32 -3.09 -6.72
N HIS A 590 -0.28 -1.84 -6.26
CA HIS A 590 -0.19 -0.66 -7.11
C HIS A 590 1.20 -0.49 -7.74
N ILE A 591 2.27 -0.86 -7.05
CA ILE A 591 3.63 -0.96 -7.62
C ILE A 591 3.65 -1.97 -8.76
N GLY A 592 2.98 -3.12 -8.61
CA GLY A 592 2.83 -4.14 -9.64
C GLY A 592 2.20 -3.58 -10.92
N ILE A 593 1.08 -2.86 -10.80
CA ILE A 593 0.40 -2.19 -11.94
C ILE A 593 1.39 -1.29 -12.69
N ILE A 594 2.06 -0.38 -11.96
CA ILE A 594 2.98 0.59 -12.58
C ILE A 594 4.18 -0.10 -13.22
N SER A 595 4.85 -0.99 -12.48
CA SER A 595 6.09 -1.62 -12.92
C SER A 595 5.89 -2.50 -14.15
N SER A 596 4.83 -3.32 -14.15
CA SER A 596 4.51 -4.21 -15.28
C SER A 596 4.04 -3.42 -16.49
N GLY A 597 3.21 -2.38 -16.29
CA GLY A 597 2.80 -1.48 -17.36
C GLY A 597 3.98 -0.80 -18.06
N VAL A 598 4.93 -0.26 -17.28
CA VAL A 598 6.16 0.37 -17.82
C VAL A 598 7.03 -0.63 -18.59
N LYS A 599 7.23 -1.85 -18.06
CA LYS A 599 8.04 -2.86 -18.73
C LYS A 599 7.42 -3.30 -20.05
N LEU A 600 6.10 -3.56 -20.03
CA LEU A 600 5.35 -3.96 -21.22
C LEU A 600 5.37 -2.87 -22.29
N ALA A 601 5.14 -1.60 -21.91
CA ALA A 601 5.20 -0.46 -22.83
C ALA A 601 6.57 -0.34 -23.50
N ARG A 602 7.66 -0.46 -22.72
CA ARG A 602 9.04 -0.41 -23.25
C ARG A 602 9.37 -1.58 -24.18
N ALA A 603 8.96 -2.79 -23.83
CA ALA A 603 9.19 -3.96 -24.66
C ALA A 603 8.45 -3.84 -26.00
N LYS A 604 7.23 -3.34 -26.00
CA LYS A 604 6.46 -3.09 -27.25
C LYS A 604 7.06 -1.97 -28.11
N ALA A 605 7.65 -0.94 -27.51
CA ALA A 605 8.31 0.15 -28.25
C ALA A 605 9.67 -0.27 -28.84
N GLY A 606 10.33 -1.29 -28.31
CA GLY A 606 11.59 -1.84 -28.81
C GLY A 606 11.44 -3.07 -29.72
N ALA A 607 10.23 -3.59 -29.86
CA ALA A 607 9.88 -4.68 -30.79
C ALA A 607 9.34 -4.09 -32.08
#